data_e2ebcef992a71337017da0066ff4a32d
#
_entry.id   e2ebcef992a71337017da0066ff4a32d
#
_cell.length_a   1.000
_cell.length_b   1.000
_cell.length_c   1.000
_cell.angle_alpha   90.00
_cell.angle_beta   90.00
_cell.angle_gamma   90.00
#
_symmetry.space_group_name_H-M   'P 1'
#
loop_
_entity.id
_entity.type
_entity.pdbx_description
1 polymer ?
#
loop_
_entity_poly.entity_id
_entity_poly.type
_entity_poly.pdbx_seq_one_letter_code
_entity_poly.pdbx_strand_id
1 'polypeptide(L)'
;MDRELEARGHKFCRYADDCNIYIRSEAAGKRVLASVTEFLEKRLKLKVNREKSAVGKVSDRKFLGHRLLEDGTLGVAPQSRERLKDSLKELTCRNGGKSFENVVQSVNQKLTGWIQYFRMARMKSVLEEIAQWLRRRLRCLKLKQCRKTKAIARLLMGLGVREDSAWMLALSGKGWWRLADTPQAHRGMSLRWFKQIGLIAPDEFYLTLQRAC
;
A
#
# COMPACT_ATOMS: atom_id res chain seq x y z
N MET A 1 5.82 7.40 32.47
CA MET A 1 4.62 7.74 31.71
C MET A 1 3.56 6.63 31.83
N ASP A 2 3.86 5.39 31.44
CA ASP A 2 2.89 4.29 31.44
C ASP A 2 2.26 4.07 32.83
N ARG A 3 3.08 3.90 33.86
CA ARG A 3 2.61 3.79 35.25
C ARG A 3 1.68 4.96 35.71
N GLU A 4 1.95 6.16 35.23
CA GLU A 4 1.13 7.34 35.51
C GLU A 4 -0.23 7.29 34.80
N LEU A 5 -0.24 6.83 33.52
CA LEU A 5 -1.49 6.67 32.79
C LEU A 5 -2.33 5.51 33.33
N GLU A 6 -1.70 4.42 33.75
CA GLU A 6 -2.34 3.29 34.42
C GLU A 6 -2.94 3.70 35.77
N ALA A 7 -2.18 4.42 36.61
CA ALA A 7 -2.64 4.93 37.91
C ALA A 7 -3.85 5.88 37.77
N ARG A 8 -3.94 6.62 36.65
CA ARG A 8 -5.10 7.48 36.33
C ARG A 8 -6.24 6.72 35.65
N GLY A 9 -6.11 5.40 35.40
CA GLY A 9 -7.14 4.58 34.78
C GLY A 9 -7.36 4.87 33.30
N HIS A 10 -6.37 5.46 32.59
CA HIS A 10 -6.49 5.75 31.18
C HIS A 10 -6.19 4.51 30.33
N LYS A 11 -7.02 4.27 29.32
CA LYS A 11 -6.70 3.32 28.25
C LYS A 11 -5.79 4.00 27.23
N PHE A 12 -4.64 3.41 26.98
CA PHE A 12 -3.66 3.97 26.05
C PHE A 12 -2.92 2.89 25.28
N CYS A 13 -2.28 3.29 24.18
CA CYS A 13 -1.35 2.47 23.42
C CYS A 13 -0.11 3.32 23.15
N ARG A 14 1.07 2.82 23.54
CA ARG A 14 2.34 3.52 23.36
C ARG A 14 3.35 2.64 22.62
N TYR A 15 4.06 3.25 21.69
CA TYR A 15 5.21 2.67 21.03
C TYR A 15 6.31 3.72 20.96
N ALA A 16 7.37 3.50 21.71
CA ALA A 16 8.46 4.46 21.93
C ALA A 16 7.93 5.83 22.40
N ASP A 17 8.08 6.87 21.59
CA ASP A 17 7.63 8.25 21.83
C ASP A 17 6.20 8.52 21.33
N ASP A 18 5.66 7.68 20.46
CA ASP A 18 4.26 7.78 20.01
C ASP A 18 3.31 7.19 21.03
N CYS A 19 2.32 7.98 21.50
CA CYS A 19 1.32 7.54 22.48
C CYS A 19 -0.08 8.03 22.09
N ASN A 20 -1.04 7.10 22.02
CA ASN A 20 -2.46 7.40 21.90
C ASN A 20 -3.18 7.10 23.23
N ILE A 21 -3.91 8.08 23.76
CA ILE A 21 -4.73 7.94 24.95
C ILE A 21 -6.20 8.02 24.52
N TYR A 22 -7.00 7.02 24.90
CA TYR A 22 -8.39 6.91 24.45
C TYR A 22 -9.33 7.50 25.48
N ILE A 23 -10.09 8.53 25.07
CA ILE A 23 -10.95 9.33 25.95
C ILE A 23 -12.36 9.42 25.34
N ARG A 24 -13.38 9.51 26.20
CA ARG A 24 -14.79 9.50 25.76
C ARG A 24 -15.30 10.82 25.18
N SER A 25 -14.73 11.97 25.58
CA SER A 25 -15.17 13.28 25.11
C SER A 25 -14.00 14.19 24.76
N GLU A 26 -14.22 15.14 23.88
CA GLU A 26 -13.21 16.12 23.47
C GLU A 26 -12.77 17.00 24.62
N ALA A 27 -13.71 17.47 25.47
CA ALA A 27 -13.40 18.29 26.62
C ALA A 27 -12.51 17.56 27.66
N ALA A 28 -12.77 16.27 27.88
CA ALA A 28 -11.88 15.43 28.70
C ALA A 28 -10.55 15.21 28.06
N GLY A 29 -10.52 15.02 26.72
CA GLY A 29 -9.29 14.89 25.95
C GLY A 29 -8.37 16.11 26.07
N LYS A 30 -8.90 17.31 25.96
CA LYS A 30 -8.15 18.57 26.17
C LYS A 30 -7.54 18.66 27.56
N ARG A 31 -8.30 18.29 28.62
CA ARG A 31 -7.79 18.26 29.99
C ARG A 31 -6.68 17.23 30.18
N VAL A 32 -6.85 16.02 29.64
CA VAL A 32 -5.83 14.97 29.71
C VAL A 32 -4.57 15.36 28.94
N LEU A 33 -4.72 15.94 27.76
CA LEU A 33 -3.57 16.43 26.97
C LEU A 33 -2.78 17.48 27.78
N ALA A 34 -3.44 18.45 28.37
CA ALA A 34 -2.78 19.48 29.20
C ALA A 34 -2.05 18.86 30.40
N SER A 35 -2.71 17.99 31.15
CA SER A 35 -2.16 17.41 32.39
C SER A 35 -1.00 16.41 32.06
N VAL A 36 -1.09 15.67 30.99
CA VAL A 36 -0.01 14.76 30.53
C VAL A 36 1.18 15.57 30.00
N THR A 37 0.93 16.66 29.27
CA THR A 37 2.00 17.56 28.82
C THR A 37 2.73 18.16 30.03
N GLU A 38 2.02 18.65 31.00
CA GLU A 38 2.62 19.19 32.26
C GLU A 38 3.46 18.13 32.99
N PHE A 39 2.95 16.91 33.11
CA PHE A 39 3.68 15.80 33.71
C PHE A 39 4.98 15.49 32.95
N LEU A 40 4.94 15.40 31.62
CA LEU A 40 6.10 15.14 30.78
C LEU A 40 7.14 16.25 30.89
N GLU A 41 6.73 17.52 30.81
CA GLU A 41 7.62 18.67 30.84
C GLU A 41 8.19 18.95 32.25
N LYS A 42 7.35 18.89 33.30
CA LYS A 42 7.78 19.22 34.65
C LYS A 42 8.48 18.08 35.37
N ARG A 43 7.92 16.86 35.32
CA ARG A 43 8.48 15.70 36.02
C ARG A 43 9.52 14.93 35.29
N LEU A 44 9.27 14.65 33.98
CA LEU A 44 10.18 13.84 33.18
C LEU A 44 11.18 14.67 32.39
N LYS A 45 11.05 16.00 32.39
CA LYS A 45 11.91 16.94 31.64
C LYS A 45 11.96 16.65 30.14
N LEU A 46 10.87 16.11 29.59
CA LEU A 46 10.74 15.78 28.18
C LEU A 46 9.96 16.88 27.45
N LYS A 47 10.41 17.26 26.26
CA LYS A 47 9.75 18.25 25.42
C LYS A 47 8.64 17.58 24.60
N VAL A 48 7.40 18.06 24.76
CA VAL A 48 6.24 17.58 23.98
C VAL A 48 6.17 18.31 22.64
N ASN A 49 6.03 17.55 21.53
CA ASN A 49 5.82 18.13 20.22
C ASN A 49 4.35 18.57 20.08
N ARG A 50 4.09 19.85 20.30
CA ARG A 50 2.74 20.44 20.30
C ARG A 50 2.08 20.44 18.92
N GLU A 51 2.84 20.45 17.83
CA GLU A 51 2.30 20.41 16.47
C GLU A 51 1.73 19.01 16.11
N LYS A 52 2.33 17.96 16.66
CA LYS A 52 1.89 16.58 16.46
C LYS A 52 0.91 16.08 17.50
N SER A 53 0.90 16.70 18.68
CA SER A 53 0.02 16.32 19.81
C SER A 53 -1.30 17.07 19.73
N ALA A 54 -2.39 16.33 19.52
CA ALA A 54 -3.71 16.95 19.40
C ALA A 54 -4.82 15.95 19.81
N VAL A 55 -5.97 16.50 20.21
CA VAL A 55 -7.20 15.75 20.43
C VAL A 55 -7.96 15.66 19.12
N GLY A 56 -8.58 14.52 18.84
CA GLY A 56 -9.39 14.31 17.65
C GLY A 56 -10.10 12.97 17.67
N LYS A 57 -10.99 12.76 16.71
CA LYS A 57 -11.69 11.47 16.58
C LYS A 57 -10.69 10.35 16.30
N VAL A 58 -10.95 9.18 16.84
CA VAL A 58 -10.07 8.00 16.68
C VAL A 58 -9.94 7.61 15.20
N SER A 59 -11.03 7.69 14.44
CA SER A 59 -11.05 7.41 13.00
C SER A 59 -10.13 8.31 12.17
N ASP A 60 -9.85 9.54 12.64
CA ASP A 60 -9.03 10.52 11.93
C ASP A 60 -7.55 10.43 12.30
N ARG A 61 -7.25 9.68 13.35
CA ARG A 61 -5.90 9.50 13.86
C ARG A 61 -5.28 8.20 13.35
N LYS A 62 -3.99 8.27 13.09
CA LYS A 62 -3.19 7.10 12.73
C LYS A 62 -2.25 6.74 13.87
N PHE A 63 -2.01 5.45 14.05
CA PHE A 63 -1.00 4.94 14.96
C PHE A 63 -0.23 3.81 14.25
N LEU A 64 1.08 3.94 14.12
CA LEU A 64 1.95 2.97 13.41
C LEU A 64 1.46 2.64 11.98
N GLY A 65 0.94 3.63 11.28
CA GLY A 65 0.42 3.43 9.92
C GLY A 65 -0.97 2.79 9.83
N HIS A 66 -1.56 2.42 10.96
CA HIS A 66 -2.94 1.96 11.06
C HIS A 66 -3.89 3.11 11.44
N ARG A 67 -5.18 2.91 11.20
CA ARG A 67 -6.27 3.70 11.77
C ARG A 67 -7.30 2.77 12.38
N LEU A 68 -7.97 3.21 13.42
CA LEU A 68 -9.11 2.50 14.00
C LEU A 68 -10.35 2.90 13.20
N LEU A 69 -11.12 1.92 12.73
CA LEU A 69 -12.38 2.16 12.04
C LEU A 69 -13.52 2.32 13.06
N GLU A 70 -14.68 2.82 12.60
CA GLU A 70 -15.84 3.06 13.46
C GLU A 70 -16.40 1.77 14.10
N ASP A 71 -16.23 0.64 13.43
CA ASP A 71 -16.60 -0.69 13.92
C ASP A 71 -15.58 -1.30 14.91
N GLY A 72 -14.55 -0.54 15.29
CA GLY A 72 -13.48 -0.97 16.20
C GLY A 72 -12.40 -1.85 15.51
N THR A 73 -12.50 -2.12 14.23
CA THR A 73 -11.47 -2.87 13.51
C THR A 73 -10.31 -2.00 13.07
N LEU A 74 -9.15 -2.62 12.83
CA LEU A 74 -7.99 -1.92 12.30
C LEU A 74 -8.09 -1.79 10.77
N GLY A 75 -7.85 -0.60 10.26
CA GLY A 75 -7.67 -0.32 8.85
C GLY A 75 -6.27 0.23 8.56
N VAL A 76 -5.88 0.26 7.30
CA VAL A 76 -4.63 0.89 6.85
C VAL A 76 -4.84 2.39 6.66
N ALA A 77 -3.96 3.20 7.24
CA ALA A 77 -4.02 4.65 7.07
C ALA A 77 -3.79 5.07 5.60
N PRO A 78 -4.50 6.11 5.08
CA PRO A 78 -4.35 6.56 3.69
C PRO A 78 -2.90 6.85 3.31
N GLN A 79 -2.14 7.52 4.17
CA GLN A 79 -0.73 7.84 3.92
C GLN A 79 0.14 6.58 3.76
N SER A 80 -0.18 5.49 4.48
CA SER A 80 0.55 4.22 4.34
C SER A 80 0.28 3.56 3.00
N ARG A 81 -0.95 3.68 2.48
CA ARG A 81 -1.33 3.22 1.14
C ARG A 81 -0.63 4.03 0.05
N GLU A 82 -0.58 5.34 0.19
CA GLU A 82 0.10 6.22 -0.77
C GLU A 82 1.59 5.96 -0.81
N ARG A 83 2.26 5.83 0.35
CA ARG A 83 3.68 5.46 0.42
C ARG A 83 3.97 4.13 -0.27
N LEU A 84 3.07 3.14 -0.14
CA LEU A 84 3.21 1.89 -0.89
C LEU A 84 3.09 2.14 -2.39
N LYS A 85 2.05 2.87 -2.85
CA LYS A 85 1.86 3.21 -4.27
C LYS A 85 3.07 3.95 -4.84
N ASP A 86 3.66 4.89 -4.09
CA ASP A 86 4.84 5.64 -4.53
C ASP A 86 6.07 4.74 -4.64
N SER A 87 6.34 3.90 -3.64
CA SER A 87 7.42 2.90 -3.74
C SER A 87 7.22 1.95 -4.93
N LEU A 88 5.99 1.49 -5.20
CA LEU A 88 5.69 0.66 -6.36
C LEU A 88 5.84 1.43 -7.68
N LYS A 89 5.55 2.75 -7.71
CA LYS A 89 5.81 3.61 -8.89
C LYS A 89 7.30 3.67 -9.21
N GLU A 90 8.14 3.86 -8.19
CA GLU A 90 9.59 3.89 -8.35
C GLU A 90 10.13 2.57 -8.87
N LEU A 91 9.73 1.44 -8.24
CA LEU A 91 10.13 0.10 -8.67
C LEU A 91 9.71 -0.23 -10.11
N THR A 92 8.54 0.26 -10.54
CA THR A 92 7.99 0.04 -11.88
C THR A 92 8.26 1.22 -12.83
N CYS A 93 9.30 2.00 -12.56
CA CYS A 93 9.71 3.09 -13.43
C CYS A 93 10.11 2.57 -14.80
N ARG A 94 9.55 3.19 -15.86
CA ARG A 94 9.74 2.74 -17.24
C ARG A 94 11.15 2.99 -17.81
N ASN A 95 11.93 3.85 -17.17
CA ASN A 95 13.28 4.25 -17.60
C ASN A 95 14.38 3.71 -16.67
N GLY A 96 14.05 2.79 -15.76
CA GLY A 96 14.96 2.32 -14.71
C GLY A 96 16.05 1.34 -15.13
N GLY A 97 16.13 0.96 -16.41
CA GLY A 97 17.19 0.05 -16.93
C GLY A 97 17.15 -1.39 -16.40
N LYS A 98 16.22 -1.73 -15.50
CA LYS A 98 16.12 -3.05 -14.88
C LYS A 98 15.40 -4.05 -15.79
N SER A 99 15.78 -5.33 -15.72
CA SER A 99 15.03 -6.40 -16.35
C SER A 99 13.63 -6.50 -15.76
N PHE A 100 12.69 -7.03 -16.54
CA PHE A 100 11.30 -7.18 -16.09
C PHE A 100 11.21 -8.13 -14.90
N GLU A 101 11.99 -9.19 -14.91
CA GLU A 101 12.07 -10.21 -13.86
C GLU A 101 12.56 -9.60 -12.53
N ASN A 102 13.60 -8.78 -12.57
CA ASN A 102 14.11 -8.07 -11.39
C ASN A 102 13.10 -7.08 -10.83
N VAL A 103 12.31 -6.43 -11.70
CA VAL A 103 11.22 -5.54 -11.26
C VAL A 103 10.15 -6.35 -10.54
N VAL A 104 9.71 -7.49 -11.10
CA VAL A 104 8.71 -8.36 -10.48
C VAL A 104 9.18 -8.85 -9.11
N GLN A 105 10.45 -9.29 -9.00
CA GLN A 105 11.03 -9.73 -7.74
C GLN A 105 11.04 -8.61 -6.69
N SER A 106 11.48 -7.41 -7.05
CA SER A 106 11.52 -6.24 -6.14
C SER A 106 10.11 -5.83 -5.70
N VAL A 107 9.13 -5.89 -6.61
CA VAL A 107 7.72 -5.64 -6.31
C VAL A 107 7.18 -6.67 -5.32
N ASN A 108 7.48 -7.95 -5.52
CA ASN A 108 7.05 -9.02 -4.61
C ASN A 108 7.62 -8.82 -3.20
N GLN A 109 8.91 -8.54 -3.07
CA GLN A 109 9.54 -8.26 -1.78
C GLN A 109 8.84 -7.10 -1.05
N LYS A 110 8.58 -6.01 -1.77
CA LYS A 110 7.90 -4.84 -1.20
C LYS A 110 6.48 -5.16 -0.75
N LEU A 111 5.72 -5.86 -1.59
CA LEU A 111 4.34 -6.25 -1.28
C LEU A 111 4.28 -7.22 -0.11
N THR A 112 5.12 -8.26 -0.11
CA THR A 112 5.16 -9.26 0.96
C THR A 112 5.42 -8.62 2.32
N GLY A 113 6.46 -7.80 2.43
CA GLY A 113 6.79 -7.12 3.68
C GLY A 113 5.68 -6.17 4.15
N TRP A 114 5.07 -5.42 3.22
CA TRP A 114 3.99 -4.51 3.55
C TRP A 114 2.72 -5.24 3.99
N ILE A 115 2.33 -6.32 3.31
CA ILE A 115 1.16 -7.12 3.65
C ILE A 115 1.35 -7.82 5.00
N GLN A 116 2.54 -8.36 5.27
CA GLN A 116 2.86 -8.97 6.55
C GLN A 116 2.78 -7.97 7.70
N TYR A 117 3.27 -6.75 7.52
CA TYR A 117 3.19 -5.69 8.53
C TYR A 117 1.74 -5.31 8.84
N PHE A 118 0.91 -5.15 7.81
CA PHE A 118 -0.49 -4.74 7.96
C PHE A 118 -1.47 -5.91 8.05
N ARG A 119 -1.00 -7.14 8.24
CA ARG A 119 -1.86 -8.35 8.20
C ARG A 119 -3.10 -8.29 9.10
N MET A 120 -3.01 -7.60 10.25
CA MET A 120 -4.12 -7.44 11.18
C MET A 120 -5.15 -6.39 10.74
N ALA A 121 -4.82 -5.58 9.75
CA ALA A 121 -5.72 -4.55 9.24
C ALA A 121 -6.66 -5.10 8.17
N ARG A 122 -7.90 -4.63 8.17
CA ARG A 122 -8.89 -4.92 7.14
C ARG A 122 -8.50 -4.20 5.85
N MET A 123 -7.98 -4.92 4.85
CA MET A 123 -7.41 -4.30 3.66
C MET A 123 -7.66 -5.06 2.33
N LYS A 124 -8.55 -6.06 2.30
CA LYS A 124 -8.79 -6.86 1.09
C LYS A 124 -9.10 -5.99 -0.14
N SER A 125 -10.07 -5.09 -0.04
CA SER A 125 -10.44 -4.18 -1.15
C SER A 125 -9.31 -3.25 -1.58
N VAL A 126 -8.50 -2.78 -0.62
CA VAL A 126 -7.30 -1.97 -0.89
C VAL A 126 -6.27 -2.76 -1.70
N LEU A 127 -6.06 -4.04 -1.37
CA LEU A 127 -5.13 -4.90 -2.09
C LEU A 127 -5.62 -5.23 -3.50
N GLU A 128 -6.92 -5.46 -3.68
CA GLU A 128 -7.54 -5.67 -4.99
C GLU A 128 -7.32 -4.44 -5.91
N GLU A 129 -7.56 -3.23 -5.40
CA GLU A 129 -7.31 -1.97 -6.12
C GLU A 129 -5.83 -1.82 -6.51
N ILE A 130 -4.92 -2.03 -5.54
CA ILE A 130 -3.48 -1.95 -5.77
C ILE A 130 -3.04 -3.01 -6.80
N ALA A 131 -3.55 -4.23 -6.73
CA ALA A 131 -3.23 -5.30 -7.66
C ALA A 131 -3.65 -4.97 -9.10
N GLN A 132 -4.85 -4.42 -9.30
CA GLN A 132 -5.33 -3.99 -10.62
C GLN A 132 -4.44 -2.90 -11.20
N TRP A 133 -4.18 -1.85 -10.42
CA TRP A 133 -3.33 -0.74 -10.81
C TRP A 133 -1.89 -1.19 -11.11
N LEU A 134 -1.32 -2.06 -10.27
CA LEU A 134 0.03 -2.59 -10.45
C LEU A 134 0.16 -3.42 -11.73
N ARG A 135 -0.80 -4.31 -12.02
CA ARG A 135 -0.81 -5.08 -13.27
C ARG A 135 -0.83 -4.18 -14.50
N ARG A 136 -1.61 -3.09 -14.49
CA ARG A 136 -1.58 -2.11 -15.57
C ARG A 136 -0.20 -1.46 -15.72
N ARG A 137 0.47 -1.11 -14.63
CA ARG A 137 1.84 -0.57 -14.65
C ARG A 137 2.85 -1.55 -15.21
N LEU A 138 2.77 -2.81 -14.81
CA LEU A 138 3.66 -3.87 -15.29
C LEU A 138 3.44 -4.17 -16.78
N ARG A 139 2.19 -4.20 -17.26
CA ARG A 139 1.90 -4.27 -18.70
C ARG A 139 2.53 -3.09 -19.45
N CYS A 140 2.35 -1.89 -18.93
CA CYS A 140 2.92 -0.67 -19.50
C CYS A 140 4.46 -0.75 -19.58
N LEU A 141 5.12 -1.24 -18.53
CA LEU A 141 6.57 -1.45 -18.51
C LEU A 141 7.00 -2.51 -19.55
N LYS A 142 6.34 -3.68 -19.59
CA LYS A 142 6.67 -4.77 -20.51
C LYS A 142 6.52 -4.35 -21.97
N LEU A 143 5.44 -3.67 -22.32
CA LEU A 143 5.22 -3.13 -23.67
C LEU A 143 6.31 -2.10 -24.05
N LYS A 144 6.68 -1.21 -23.13
CA LYS A 144 7.74 -0.23 -23.38
C LYS A 144 9.11 -0.90 -23.58
N GLN A 145 9.41 -1.96 -22.84
CA GLN A 145 10.68 -2.69 -22.99
C GLN A 145 10.84 -3.34 -24.36
N CYS A 146 9.74 -3.63 -25.05
CA CYS A 146 9.79 -4.15 -26.44
C CYS A 146 10.34 -3.15 -27.46
N ARG A 147 10.29 -1.84 -27.19
CA ARG A 147 10.80 -0.71 -27.98
C ARG A 147 10.26 -0.62 -29.43
N LYS A 148 10.25 -1.72 -30.19
CA LYS A 148 9.87 -1.77 -31.62
C LYS A 148 8.48 -2.38 -31.80
N THR A 149 7.70 -1.86 -32.74
CA THR A 149 6.36 -2.33 -33.09
C THR A 149 6.32 -3.84 -33.35
N LYS A 150 7.27 -4.35 -34.18
CA LYS A 150 7.37 -5.79 -34.43
C LYS A 150 7.60 -6.63 -33.18
N ALA A 151 8.37 -6.13 -32.20
CA ALA A 151 8.62 -6.83 -30.94
C ALA A 151 7.37 -6.86 -30.06
N ILE A 152 6.57 -5.79 -30.05
CA ILE A 152 5.29 -5.74 -29.34
C ILE A 152 4.32 -6.77 -29.95
N ALA A 153 4.18 -6.79 -31.29
CA ALA A 153 3.31 -7.76 -31.97
C ALA A 153 3.75 -9.20 -31.66
N ARG A 154 5.04 -9.52 -31.78
CA ARG A 154 5.59 -10.85 -31.44
C ARG A 154 5.34 -11.25 -30.00
N LEU A 155 5.54 -10.32 -29.04
CA LEU A 155 5.25 -10.58 -27.64
C LEU A 155 3.78 -10.99 -27.47
N LEU A 156 2.85 -10.22 -28.02
CA LEU A 156 1.41 -10.48 -27.87
C LEU A 156 0.98 -11.79 -28.56
N MET A 157 1.48 -12.06 -29.76
CA MET A 157 1.24 -13.34 -30.46
C MET A 157 1.78 -14.53 -29.64
N GLY A 158 2.98 -14.41 -29.09
CA GLY A 158 3.57 -15.43 -28.19
C GLY A 158 2.77 -15.64 -26.90
N LEU A 159 1.95 -14.66 -26.51
CA LEU A 159 1.01 -14.74 -25.39
C LEU A 159 -0.42 -15.16 -25.83
N GLY A 160 -0.59 -15.65 -27.04
CA GLY A 160 -1.87 -16.18 -27.55
C GLY A 160 -2.87 -15.11 -28.03
N VAL A 161 -2.41 -13.89 -28.31
CA VAL A 161 -3.25 -12.87 -28.96
C VAL A 161 -3.22 -13.10 -30.47
N ARG A 162 -4.39 -13.04 -31.15
CA ARG A 162 -4.49 -13.18 -32.61
C ARG A 162 -3.62 -12.13 -33.30
N GLU A 163 -3.04 -12.50 -34.44
CA GLU A 163 -2.08 -11.68 -35.15
C GLU A 163 -2.63 -10.31 -35.54
N ASP A 164 -3.81 -10.25 -36.15
CA ASP A 164 -4.49 -9.01 -36.52
C ASP A 164 -4.65 -8.05 -35.31
N SER A 165 -5.09 -8.59 -34.18
CA SER A 165 -5.29 -7.85 -32.95
C SER A 165 -3.97 -7.40 -32.31
N ALA A 166 -2.91 -8.21 -32.42
CA ALA A 166 -1.58 -7.87 -31.93
C ALA A 166 -0.96 -6.72 -32.74
N TRP A 167 -1.08 -6.77 -34.06
CA TRP A 167 -0.63 -5.69 -34.95
C TRP A 167 -1.46 -4.41 -34.78
N MET A 168 -2.77 -4.52 -34.60
CA MET A 168 -3.65 -3.37 -34.32
C MET A 168 -3.18 -2.61 -33.07
N LEU A 169 -2.84 -3.31 -31.98
CA LEU A 169 -2.29 -2.67 -30.78
C LEU A 169 -0.92 -2.06 -31.05
N ALA A 170 -0.02 -2.82 -31.69
CA ALA A 170 1.36 -2.42 -31.88
C ALA A 170 1.51 -1.19 -32.80
N LEU A 171 0.59 -0.99 -33.75
CA LEU A 171 0.56 0.13 -34.71
C LEU A 171 -0.26 1.32 -34.23
N SER A 172 -0.98 1.20 -33.11
CA SER A 172 -1.99 2.21 -32.71
C SER A 172 -1.43 3.58 -32.34
N GLY A 173 -0.12 3.75 -32.16
CA GLY A 173 0.53 5.02 -31.81
C GLY A 173 0.12 5.62 -30.45
N LYS A 174 -0.74 4.93 -29.68
CA LYS A 174 -1.21 5.41 -28.36
C LYS A 174 -0.10 5.32 -27.32
N GLY A 175 -0.18 6.20 -26.30
CA GLY A 175 0.78 6.15 -25.19
C GLY A 175 0.72 4.85 -24.38
N TRP A 176 1.83 4.41 -23.85
CA TRP A 176 2.02 3.12 -23.15
C TRP A 176 1.00 2.83 -22.07
N TRP A 177 0.56 3.84 -21.33
CA TRP A 177 -0.46 3.71 -20.28
C TRP A 177 -1.82 3.32 -20.84
N ARG A 178 -2.18 3.88 -22.00
CA ARG A 178 -3.42 3.55 -22.71
C ARG A 178 -3.35 2.17 -23.35
N LEU A 179 -2.19 1.83 -23.98
CA LEU A 179 -1.96 0.50 -24.53
C LEU A 179 -2.06 -0.62 -23.49
N ALA A 180 -1.54 -0.37 -22.29
CA ALA A 180 -1.58 -1.34 -21.20
C ALA A 180 -3.00 -1.69 -20.68
N ASP A 181 -4.01 -0.91 -21.08
CA ASP A 181 -5.40 -1.09 -20.67
C ASP A 181 -6.31 -1.55 -21.80
N THR A 182 -5.73 -1.96 -22.94
CA THR A 182 -6.50 -2.47 -24.08
C THR A 182 -6.90 -3.94 -23.86
N PRO A 183 -8.00 -4.40 -24.47
CA PRO A 183 -8.42 -5.80 -24.41
C PRO A 183 -7.32 -6.78 -24.85
N GLN A 184 -6.53 -6.41 -25.88
CA GLN A 184 -5.41 -7.20 -26.39
C GLN A 184 -4.33 -7.36 -25.31
N ALA A 185 -3.94 -6.27 -24.65
CA ALA A 185 -2.95 -6.31 -23.57
C ALA A 185 -3.45 -7.14 -22.36
N HIS A 186 -4.74 -7.04 -22.04
CA HIS A 186 -5.37 -7.83 -20.98
C HIS A 186 -5.44 -9.33 -21.33
N ARG A 187 -5.73 -9.66 -22.60
CA ARG A 187 -5.77 -11.04 -23.08
C ARG A 187 -4.40 -11.70 -23.03
N GLY A 188 -3.36 -11.06 -23.59
CA GLY A 188 -2.01 -11.59 -23.60
C GLY A 188 -1.40 -11.64 -22.20
N MET A 189 -1.37 -10.49 -21.50
CA MET A 189 -0.83 -10.38 -20.14
C MET A 189 -1.97 -10.54 -19.11
N SER A 190 -2.60 -11.70 -19.10
CA SER A 190 -3.72 -12.09 -18.23
C SER A 190 -3.27 -12.36 -16.79
N LEU A 191 -4.23 -12.61 -15.87
CA LEU A 191 -3.91 -13.02 -14.49
C LEU A 191 -3.06 -14.28 -14.46
N ARG A 192 -3.35 -15.26 -15.35
CA ARG A 192 -2.58 -16.48 -15.47
C ARG A 192 -1.12 -16.18 -15.84
N TRP A 193 -0.89 -15.28 -16.80
CA TRP A 193 0.46 -14.86 -17.18
C TRP A 193 1.21 -14.21 -16.01
N PHE A 194 0.55 -13.33 -15.23
CA PHE A 194 1.18 -12.73 -14.05
C PHE A 194 1.57 -13.77 -12.99
N LYS A 195 0.76 -14.81 -12.78
CA LYS A 195 1.12 -15.93 -11.91
C LYS A 195 2.31 -16.73 -12.47
N GLN A 196 2.35 -16.98 -13.77
CA GLN A 196 3.46 -17.71 -14.43
C GLN A 196 4.81 -16.98 -14.31
N ILE A 197 4.83 -15.66 -14.36
CA ILE A 197 6.05 -14.86 -14.16
C ILE A 197 6.39 -14.64 -12.68
N GLY A 198 5.67 -15.26 -11.77
CA GLY A 198 5.93 -15.22 -10.34
C GLY A 198 5.45 -13.96 -9.62
N LEU A 199 4.57 -13.15 -10.23
CA LEU A 199 3.96 -12.02 -9.50
C LEU A 199 2.99 -12.57 -8.46
N ILE A 200 3.18 -12.20 -7.19
CA ILE A 200 2.25 -12.56 -6.12
C ILE A 200 0.89 -11.88 -6.35
N ALA A 201 -0.19 -12.56 -6.00
CA ALA A 201 -1.52 -11.98 -5.91
C ALA A 201 -1.69 -11.44 -4.47
N PRO A 202 -1.70 -10.10 -4.27
CA PRO A 202 -1.63 -9.52 -2.93
C PRO A 202 -2.83 -9.89 -2.06
N ASP A 203 -4.01 -9.98 -2.66
CA ASP A 203 -5.26 -10.37 -2.01
C ASP A 203 -5.27 -11.85 -1.61
N GLU A 204 -4.82 -12.76 -2.48
CA GLU A 204 -4.67 -14.19 -2.18
C GLU A 204 -3.64 -14.40 -1.05
N PHE A 205 -2.49 -13.72 -1.12
CA PHE A 205 -1.45 -13.79 -0.10
C PHE A 205 -1.95 -13.28 1.26
N TYR A 206 -2.67 -12.17 1.28
CA TYR A 206 -3.28 -11.66 2.50
C TYR A 206 -4.27 -12.66 3.12
N LEU A 207 -5.15 -13.27 2.31
CA LEU A 207 -6.09 -14.28 2.80
C LEU A 207 -5.39 -15.51 3.37
N THR A 208 -4.25 -15.91 2.79
CA THR A 208 -3.44 -17.01 3.34
C THR A 208 -2.91 -16.67 4.73
N LEU A 209 -2.43 -15.44 4.93
CA LEU A 209 -1.96 -14.98 6.24
C LEU A 209 -3.08 -14.88 7.27
N GLN A 210 -4.30 -14.51 6.86
CA GLN A 210 -5.45 -14.45 7.76
C GLN A 210 -5.91 -15.83 8.24
N ARG A 211 -5.74 -16.86 7.42
CA ARG A 211 -6.08 -18.27 7.79
C ARG A 211 -5.04 -18.91 8.70
N ALA A 212 -3.83 -18.38 8.74
CA ALA A 212 -2.72 -18.89 9.53
C ALA A 212 -2.63 -18.24 10.93
N CYS A 213 -3.48 -17.25 11.22
CA CYS A 213 -3.66 -16.61 12.53
C CYS A 213 -4.93 -17.09 13.20
#